data_0cfc39b3aa4ff9f5331e62d0947bd31c
#
_entry.id   0cfc39b3aa4ff9f5331e62d0947bd31c
#
_cell.length_a   1.000
_cell.length_b   1.000
_cell.length_c   1.000
_cell.angle_alpha   90.00
_cell.angle_beta   90.00
_cell.angle_gamma   90.00
#
_symmetry.space_group_name_H-M   'P 1'
#
loop_
_entity.id
_entity.type
_entity.pdbx_description
1 polymer ?
#
loop_
_entity_poly.entity_id
_entity_poly.type
_entity_poly.pdbx_seq_one_letter_code
_entity_poly.pdbx_strand_id
1 'polypeptide(L)'
;MGKYLIIANNGPEDPNRATVPFLTAKALVEKGHEVSIWLFNNAVYLTPEGVAENVQAPGLPNLEDLMLFLTMAKKNPIYIGTACAMGRGLVSEDQEALCTFVCGELGMPSQLADFIVETDNVIGF
;
A
#
# COMPACT_ATOMS: atom_id res chain seq x y z
N MET A 1 -6.41 12.18 -17.82
CA MET A 1 -5.70 11.66 -16.64
C MET A 1 -6.59 11.80 -15.40
N GLY A 2 -6.70 10.75 -14.61
CA GLY A 2 -7.51 10.76 -13.40
C GLY A 2 -6.68 10.50 -12.16
N LYS A 3 -7.33 10.68 -11.00
CA LYS A 3 -6.77 10.34 -9.69
C LYS A 3 -7.53 9.15 -9.12
N TYR A 4 -6.80 8.12 -8.73
CA TYR A 4 -7.37 6.87 -8.21
C TYR A 4 -6.82 6.58 -6.82
N LEU A 5 -7.70 6.11 -5.96
CA LEU A 5 -7.35 5.65 -4.63
C LEU A 5 -7.62 4.15 -4.55
N ILE A 6 -6.58 3.40 -4.20
CA ILE A 6 -6.69 1.95 -4.01
C ILE A 6 -6.57 1.63 -2.53
N ILE A 7 -7.52 0.83 -2.03
CA ILE A 7 -7.51 0.37 -0.65
C ILE A 7 -7.21 -1.13 -0.66
N ALA A 8 -6.10 -1.52 0.00
CA ALA A 8 -5.66 -2.89 0.08
C ALA A 8 -5.76 -3.41 1.52
N ASN A 9 -6.28 -4.62 1.69
CA ASN A 9 -6.56 -5.20 3.00
C ASN A 9 -5.83 -6.50 3.28
N ASN A 10 -5.26 -7.16 2.28
CA ASN A 10 -4.64 -8.46 2.45
C ASN A 10 -3.12 -8.36 2.55
N GLY A 11 -2.55 -9.12 3.46
CA GLY A 11 -1.12 -9.19 3.69
C GLY A 11 -0.48 -10.47 3.14
N PRO A 12 0.68 -10.85 3.69
CA PRO A 12 1.43 -12.01 3.20
C PRO A 12 0.70 -13.34 3.36
N GLU A 13 -0.38 -13.39 4.16
CA GLU A 13 -1.20 -14.59 4.33
C GLU A 13 -1.94 -14.99 3.05
N ASP A 14 -2.12 -14.06 2.12
CA ASP A 14 -2.74 -14.33 0.83
C ASP A 14 -1.95 -13.63 -0.27
N PRO A 15 -0.91 -14.26 -0.81
CA PRO A 15 0.00 -13.62 -1.76
C PRO A 15 -0.69 -13.07 -3.01
N ASN A 16 -1.70 -13.76 -3.53
CA ASN A 16 -2.41 -13.30 -4.73
C ASN A 16 -3.22 -12.05 -4.43
N ARG A 17 -4.02 -12.06 -3.36
CA ARG A 17 -4.84 -10.90 -2.99
C ARG A 17 -4.01 -9.73 -2.52
N ALA A 18 -2.85 -9.99 -1.94
CA ALA A 18 -1.92 -8.93 -1.54
C ALA A 18 -1.31 -8.23 -2.77
N THR A 19 -1.04 -8.97 -3.83
CA THR A 19 -0.31 -8.47 -5.00
C THR A 19 -1.21 -7.75 -6.01
N VAL A 20 -2.44 -8.22 -6.20
CA VAL A 20 -3.36 -7.67 -7.21
C VAL A 20 -3.59 -6.15 -7.10
N PRO A 21 -3.77 -5.56 -5.90
CA PRO A 21 -3.93 -4.10 -5.79
C PRO A 21 -2.75 -3.33 -6.37
N PHE A 22 -1.53 -3.80 -6.11
CA PHE A 22 -0.31 -3.14 -6.60
C PHE A 22 -0.11 -3.34 -8.09
N LEU A 23 -0.50 -4.50 -8.62
CA LEU A 23 -0.46 -4.76 -10.05
C LEU A 23 -1.47 -3.87 -10.79
N THR A 24 -2.66 -3.69 -10.22
CA THR A 24 -3.68 -2.78 -10.76
C THR A 24 -3.19 -1.34 -10.73
N ALA A 25 -2.55 -0.93 -9.62
CA ALA A 25 -1.96 0.40 -9.49
C ALA A 25 -0.91 0.65 -10.57
N LYS A 26 -0.03 -0.32 -10.82
CA LYS A 26 0.97 -0.22 -11.88
C LYS A 26 0.33 0.00 -13.23
N ALA A 27 -0.71 -0.76 -13.55
CA ALA A 27 -1.42 -0.63 -14.82
C ALA A 27 -2.04 0.77 -14.98
N LEU A 28 -2.63 1.31 -13.92
CA LEU A 28 -3.20 2.65 -13.94
C LEU A 28 -2.11 3.72 -14.15
N VAL A 29 -0.98 3.59 -13.48
CA VAL A 29 0.15 4.51 -13.61
C VAL A 29 0.70 4.46 -15.03
N GLU A 30 0.80 3.28 -15.63
CA GLU A 30 1.27 3.12 -17.01
C GLU A 30 0.33 3.74 -18.03
N LYS A 31 -0.94 3.91 -17.67
CA LYS A 31 -1.93 4.61 -18.50
C LYS A 31 -1.96 6.13 -18.24
N GLY A 32 -1.05 6.63 -17.41
CA GLY A 32 -0.91 8.06 -17.15
C GLY A 32 -1.76 8.60 -16.00
N HIS A 33 -2.32 7.75 -15.16
CA HIS A 33 -3.12 8.19 -14.01
C HIS A 33 -2.27 8.33 -12.75
N GLU A 34 -2.72 9.17 -11.83
CA GLU A 34 -2.15 9.27 -10.50
C GLU A 34 -2.85 8.27 -9.58
N VAL A 35 -2.07 7.57 -8.78
CA VAL A 35 -2.59 6.55 -7.86
C VAL A 35 -2.01 6.77 -6.47
N SER A 36 -2.86 6.67 -5.45
CA SER A 36 -2.42 6.50 -4.07
C SER A 36 -2.94 5.15 -3.57
N ILE A 37 -2.14 4.50 -2.73
CA ILE A 37 -2.50 3.19 -2.18
C ILE A 37 -2.53 3.30 -0.66
N TRP A 38 -3.64 2.87 -0.06
CA TRP A 38 -3.80 2.84 1.39
C TRP A 38 -3.89 1.41 1.87
N LEU A 39 -3.05 1.07 2.86
CA LEU A 39 -2.95 -0.27 3.40
C LEU A 39 -3.65 -0.33 4.75
N PHE A 40 -4.58 -1.25 4.88
CA PHE A 40 -5.32 -1.51 6.11
C PHE A 40 -5.22 -2.99 6.47
N ASN A 41 -5.65 -3.32 7.67
CA ASN A 41 -5.66 -4.70 8.13
C ASN A 41 -4.30 -5.35 7.92
N ASN A 42 -4.24 -6.59 7.46
CA ASN A 42 -2.98 -7.29 7.29
C ASN A 42 -2.10 -6.76 6.14
N ALA A 43 -2.63 -5.89 5.28
CA ALA A 43 -1.80 -5.28 4.25
C ALA A 43 -0.67 -4.43 4.83
N VAL A 44 -0.82 -3.91 6.07
CA VAL A 44 0.26 -3.14 6.71
C VAL A 44 1.51 -3.99 6.94
N TYR A 45 1.37 -5.32 7.04
CA TYR A 45 2.52 -6.21 7.16
C TYR A 45 3.40 -6.29 5.90
N LEU A 46 2.94 -5.72 4.79
CA LEU A 46 3.73 -5.73 3.55
C LEU A 46 4.86 -4.70 3.56
N THR A 47 4.82 -3.74 4.46
CA THR A 47 5.75 -2.63 4.49
C THR A 47 7.02 -2.84 5.31
N PRO A 48 7.04 -3.67 6.38
CA PRO A 48 8.30 -3.96 7.07
C PRO A 48 9.29 -4.64 6.15
N GLU A 49 10.57 -4.31 6.35
CA GLU A 49 11.67 -4.92 5.61
C GLU A 49 11.64 -6.45 5.72
N GLY A 50 11.89 -7.13 4.62
CA GLY A 50 11.97 -8.59 4.58
C GLY A 50 10.66 -9.31 4.32
N VAL A 51 9.53 -8.61 4.23
CA VAL A 51 8.22 -9.25 4.03
C VAL A 51 7.84 -9.28 2.54
N ALA A 52 7.69 -8.12 1.91
CA ALA A 52 7.21 -8.05 0.52
C ALA A 52 8.15 -8.74 -0.48
N GLU A 53 9.45 -8.74 -0.22
CA GLU A 53 10.41 -9.42 -1.08
C GLU A 53 10.16 -10.94 -1.16
N ASN A 54 9.47 -11.49 -0.17
CA ASN A 54 9.11 -12.91 -0.11
C ASN A 54 7.68 -13.19 -0.55
N VAL A 55 6.94 -12.19 -0.99
CA VAL A 55 5.59 -12.37 -1.51
C VAL A 55 5.67 -12.56 -3.02
N GLN A 56 5.61 -13.82 -3.43
CA GLN A 56 5.72 -14.23 -4.82
C GLN A 56 4.52 -15.10 -5.18
N ALA A 57 3.43 -14.47 -5.60
CA ALA A 57 2.24 -15.19 -6.00
C ALA A 57 2.45 -15.88 -7.35
N PRO A 58 1.87 -17.08 -7.55
CA PRO A 58 2.01 -17.79 -8.82
C PRO A 58 1.53 -16.94 -10.00
N GLY A 59 2.40 -16.77 -10.98
CA GLY A 59 2.09 -16.03 -12.20
C GLY A 59 2.11 -14.51 -12.09
N LEU A 60 2.42 -13.97 -10.90
CA LEU A 60 2.46 -12.53 -10.67
C LEU A 60 3.89 -12.04 -10.40
N PRO A 61 4.17 -10.75 -10.64
CA PRO A 61 5.46 -10.17 -10.28
C PRO A 61 5.71 -10.20 -8.78
N ASN A 62 6.98 -10.08 -8.38
CA ASN A 62 7.35 -9.94 -6.98
C ASN A 62 6.73 -8.68 -6.39
N LEU A 63 6.14 -8.80 -5.20
CA LEU A 63 5.40 -7.68 -4.60
C LEU A 63 6.31 -6.49 -4.26
N GLU A 64 7.49 -6.72 -3.72
CA GLU A 64 8.39 -5.61 -3.41
C GLU A 64 8.79 -4.83 -4.66
N ASP A 65 9.02 -5.51 -5.78
CA ASP A 65 9.35 -4.85 -7.05
C ASP A 65 8.22 -3.92 -7.48
N LEU A 66 6.97 -4.33 -7.32
CA LEU A 66 5.81 -3.48 -7.62
C LEU A 66 5.74 -2.27 -6.69
N MET A 67 5.95 -2.48 -5.39
CA MET A 67 5.91 -1.40 -4.40
C MET A 67 7.00 -0.36 -4.68
N LEU A 68 8.21 -0.80 -4.98
CA LEU A 68 9.33 0.10 -5.28
C LEU A 68 9.14 0.82 -6.61
N PHE A 69 8.59 0.15 -7.62
CA PHE A 69 8.25 0.80 -8.88
C PHE A 69 7.27 1.97 -8.64
N LEU A 70 6.23 1.73 -7.86
CA LEU A 70 5.21 2.75 -7.60
C LEU A 70 5.76 3.93 -6.79
N THR A 71 6.54 3.66 -5.74
CA THR A 71 6.99 4.70 -4.82
C THR A 71 8.26 5.41 -5.29
N MET A 72 9.24 4.66 -5.78
CA MET A 72 10.54 5.23 -6.13
C MET A 72 10.63 5.69 -7.59
N ALA A 73 10.19 4.85 -8.53
CA ALA A 73 10.31 5.19 -9.95
C ALA A 73 9.22 6.16 -10.41
N LYS A 74 8.00 6.02 -9.91
CA LYS A 74 6.84 6.81 -10.35
C LYS A 74 6.29 7.75 -9.28
N LYS A 75 6.81 7.68 -8.06
CA LYS A 75 6.45 8.58 -6.94
C LYS A 75 4.97 8.58 -6.59
N ASN A 76 4.30 7.44 -6.72
CA ASN A 76 2.94 7.28 -6.24
C ASN A 76 2.99 6.87 -4.77
N PRO A 77 2.29 7.57 -3.87
CA PRO A 77 2.44 7.32 -2.43
C PRO A 77 1.73 6.05 -1.98
N ILE A 78 2.34 5.39 -1.00
CA ILE A 78 1.73 4.29 -0.25
C ILE A 78 1.57 4.76 1.18
N TYR A 79 0.34 4.65 1.71
CA TYR A 79 0.03 5.02 3.09
C TYR A 79 -0.29 3.80 3.91
N ILE A 80 0.18 3.81 5.16
CA ILE A 80 0.01 2.72 6.11
C ILE A 80 -1.01 3.18 7.15
N GLY A 81 -2.14 2.50 7.25
CA GLY A 81 -3.15 2.82 8.25
C GLY A 81 -2.57 2.77 9.65
N THR A 82 -2.52 3.90 10.33
CA THR A 82 -1.84 4.03 11.61
C THR A 82 -2.40 3.08 12.67
N ALA A 83 -3.72 3.03 12.84
CA ALA A 83 -4.35 2.15 13.82
C ALA A 83 -4.08 0.66 13.54
N CYS A 84 -4.11 0.27 12.27
CA CYS A 84 -3.80 -1.11 11.88
C CYS A 84 -2.36 -1.47 12.17
N ALA A 85 -1.43 -0.53 11.95
CA ALA A 85 -0.02 -0.73 12.24
C ALA A 85 0.23 -0.82 13.76
N MET A 86 -0.41 0.05 14.55
CA MET A 86 -0.32 -0.01 16.02
C MET A 86 -0.84 -1.32 16.58
N GLY A 87 -2.01 -1.74 16.11
CA GLY A 87 -2.61 -2.98 16.58
C GLY A 87 -1.79 -4.22 16.28
N ARG A 88 -0.87 -4.13 15.32
CA ARG A 88 -0.01 -5.25 14.89
C ARG A 88 1.45 -5.11 15.34
N GLY A 89 1.73 -4.13 16.19
CA GLY A 89 3.07 -3.97 16.75
C GLY A 89 4.11 -3.40 15.80
N LEU A 90 3.69 -2.75 14.72
CA LEU A 90 4.62 -2.14 13.75
C LEU A 90 5.02 -0.73 14.14
N VAL A 91 4.17 -0.04 14.86
CA VAL A 91 4.46 1.27 15.44
C VAL A 91 3.97 1.33 16.88
N SER A 92 4.57 2.20 17.69
CA SER A 92 4.16 2.42 19.07
C SER A 92 2.89 3.27 19.16
N GLU A 93 2.36 3.40 20.38
CA GLU A 93 1.21 4.29 20.64
C GLU A 93 1.53 5.76 20.30
N ASP A 94 2.80 6.14 20.37
CA ASP A 94 3.27 7.48 19.98
C ASP A 94 3.57 7.57 18.48
N GLN A 95 3.20 6.57 17.71
CA GLN A 95 3.39 6.48 16.26
C GLN A 95 4.87 6.43 15.84
N GLU A 96 5.73 5.92 16.71
CA GLU A 96 7.13 5.68 16.39
C GLU A 96 7.28 4.28 15.77
N ALA A 97 8.08 4.17 14.73
CA ALA A 97 8.33 2.89 14.06
C ALA A 97 9.03 1.91 14.99
N LEU A 98 8.50 0.70 15.08
CA LEU A 98 9.10 -0.42 15.80
C LEU A 98 9.83 -1.38 14.87
N CYS A 99 9.84 -1.08 13.57
CA CYS A 99 10.54 -1.85 12.55
C CYS A 99 11.03 -0.88 11.47
N THR A 100 11.83 -1.39 10.53
CA THR A 100 12.24 -0.62 9.36
C THR A 100 11.24 -0.87 8.24
N PHE A 101 10.62 0.19 7.75
CA PHE A 101 9.71 0.12 6.61
C PHE A 101 10.47 0.25 5.29
N VAL A 102 10.15 -0.60 4.32
CA VAL A 102 10.74 -0.53 2.98
C VAL A 102 10.25 0.73 2.26
N CYS A 103 8.97 1.04 2.43
CA CYS A 103 8.33 2.21 1.85
C CYS A 103 7.04 2.50 2.60
N GLY A 104 6.41 3.61 2.25
CA GLY A 104 5.15 4.01 2.83
C GLY A 104 5.31 4.99 4.00
N GLU A 105 4.24 5.68 4.28
CA GLU A 105 4.18 6.61 5.42
C GLU A 105 2.86 6.41 6.16
N LEU A 106 2.83 6.74 7.43
CA LEU A 106 1.63 6.59 8.23
C LEU A 106 0.54 7.54 7.75
N GLY A 107 -0.69 7.05 7.70
CA GLY A 107 -1.85 7.82 7.31
C GLY A 107 -2.96 7.73 8.34
N MET A 108 -3.62 8.86 8.60
CA MET A 108 -4.73 8.97 9.55
C MET A 108 -6.07 9.00 8.82
N PRO A 109 -7.18 8.63 9.48
CA PRO A 109 -8.50 8.63 8.84
C PRO A 109 -8.92 9.97 8.22
N SER A 110 -8.51 11.09 8.82
CA SER A 110 -8.82 12.41 8.27
C SER A 110 -8.13 12.64 6.91
N GLN A 111 -6.89 12.14 6.76
CA GLN A 111 -6.17 12.22 5.49
C GLN A 111 -6.84 11.33 4.45
N LEU A 112 -7.27 10.12 4.84
CA LEU A 112 -7.98 9.23 3.94
C LEU A 112 -9.27 9.89 3.43
N ALA A 113 -10.01 10.56 4.31
CA ALA A 113 -11.22 11.26 3.93
C ALA A 113 -10.92 12.36 2.89
N ASP A 114 -9.84 13.11 3.08
CA ASP A 114 -9.42 14.12 2.11
C ASP A 114 -9.09 13.50 0.74
N PHE A 115 -8.38 12.37 0.74
CA PHE A 115 -8.07 11.65 -0.50
C PHE A 115 -9.34 11.17 -1.20
N ILE A 116 -10.30 10.63 -0.45
CA ILE A 116 -11.56 10.14 -1.02
C ILE A 116 -12.31 11.29 -1.72
N VAL A 117 -12.35 12.45 -1.08
CA VAL A 117 -13.03 13.63 -1.65
C VAL A 117 -12.35 14.14 -2.92
N GLU A 118 -11.02 14.07 -2.95
CA GLU A 118 -10.21 14.62 -4.05
C GLU A 118 -10.02 13.67 -5.23
N THR A 119 -10.23 12.36 -5.03
CA THR A 119 -10.01 11.38 -6.10
C THR A 119 -11.24 11.19 -6.98
N ASP A 120 -11.01 10.79 -8.22
CA ASP A 120 -12.07 10.50 -9.18
C ASP A 120 -12.73 9.15 -8.91
N ASN A 121 -11.94 8.18 -8.46
CA ASN A 121 -12.42 6.82 -8.17
C ASN A 121 -11.71 6.22 -6.97
N VAL A 122 -12.46 5.46 -6.19
CA VAL A 122 -11.94 4.66 -5.07
C VAL A 122 -12.18 3.19 -5.37
N ILE A 123 -11.11 2.38 -5.33
CA ILE A 123 -11.18 0.95 -5.61
C ILE A 123 -10.74 0.19 -4.37
N GLY A 124 -11.63 -0.64 -3.84
CA GLY A 124 -11.34 -1.50 -2.68
C GLY A 124 -11.03 -2.94 -3.10
N PHE A 125 -10.06 -3.52 -2.42
CA PHE A 125 -9.67 -4.92 -2.61
C PHE A 125 -9.79 -5.70 -1.32
#